data_29d05e20b565932fd51abbdcf1a039f6
#
_entry.id   29d05e20b565932fd51abbdcf1a039f6
#
_cell.length_a   1.000
_cell.length_b   1.000
_cell.length_c   1.000
_cell.angle_alpha   90.00
_cell.angle_beta   90.00
_cell.angle_gamma   90.00
#
_symmetry.space_group_name_H-M   'P 1'
#
loop_
_entity.id
_entity.type
_entity.pdbx_description
1 polymer ?
#
loop_
_entity_poly.entity_id
_entity_poly.type
_entity_poly.pdbx_seq_one_letter_code
_entity_poly.pdbx_strand_id
1 'polypeptide(L)'
;MRLKGKIIFLTGGSTGIGRDCAEAYAREGAKVVIVARNCEASAQAAAELGDGHLGFACDVSDGAQVKAALNKTLEHYGRLDVIHNNAGIATPSKPVHETSEEEWDALFNINLKSVLHTTRHGFEALKASKGCILNTSSMVGVMGQELHAAYTATKGGMNTLTKSMALDYAQYGIRVNAVCPAGTWTPMLRKWCAEQPDPASIERYLDEIHPLGYCPEGEVIADTSVFLISNDAKFVTGHIMHVSGGAELGYRRPNA
;
A
#
# COMPACT_ATOMS: atom_id res chain seq x y z
N MET A 1 20.04 -7.60 -6.95
CA MET A 1 18.62 -8.09 -7.04
C MET A 1 18.22 -8.68 -5.68
N ARG A 2 17.63 -7.83 -4.83
CA ARG A 2 17.25 -8.15 -3.44
C ARG A 2 16.01 -9.06 -3.34
N LEU A 3 15.21 -9.15 -4.43
CA LEU A 3 13.96 -9.89 -4.48
C LEU A 3 13.97 -11.05 -5.47
N LYS A 4 15.16 -11.48 -5.91
CA LYS A 4 15.32 -12.53 -6.92
C LYS A 4 14.50 -13.79 -6.56
N GLY A 5 13.61 -14.20 -7.46
CA GLY A 5 12.79 -15.39 -7.34
C GLY A 5 11.62 -15.31 -6.35
N LYS A 6 11.35 -14.15 -5.73
CA LYS A 6 10.16 -13.95 -4.91
C LYS A 6 8.91 -13.76 -5.78
N ILE A 7 7.81 -14.33 -5.34
CA ILE A 7 6.48 -14.13 -5.91
C ILE A 7 5.72 -13.17 -5.02
N ILE A 8 5.28 -12.05 -5.60
CA ILE A 8 4.63 -10.94 -4.89
C ILE A 8 3.21 -10.75 -5.39
N PHE A 9 2.23 -10.86 -4.52
CA PHE A 9 0.84 -10.49 -4.77
C PHE A 9 0.62 -9.04 -4.33
N LEU A 10 0.42 -8.13 -5.30
CA LEU A 10 0.32 -6.70 -5.09
C LEU A 10 -1.07 -6.19 -5.43
N THR A 11 -1.78 -5.66 -4.44
CA THR A 11 -3.10 -5.04 -4.66
C THR A 11 -2.97 -3.57 -5.04
N GLY A 12 -3.79 -3.10 -6.00
CA GLY A 12 -3.73 -1.72 -6.48
C GLY A 12 -2.44 -1.38 -7.22
N GLY A 13 -1.81 -2.37 -7.89
CA GLY A 13 -0.51 -2.21 -8.53
C GLY A 13 -0.54 -1.62 -9.94
N SER A 14 -1.70 -1.23 -10.46
CA SER A 14 -1.83 -0.71 -11.84
C SER A 14 -1.49 0.78 -11.96
N THR A 15 -1.53 1.54 -10.88
CA THR A 15 -1.28 3.01 -10.89
C THR A 15 -0.63 3.49 -9.59
N GLY A 16 -0.06 4.70 -9.60
CA GLY A 16 0.48 5.39 -8.43
C GLY A 16 1.52 4.58 -7.66
N ILE A 17 1.55 4.72 -6.33
CA ILE A 17 2.52 4.03 -5.46
C ILE A 17 2.60 2.53 -5.74
N GLY A 18 1.45 1.88 -6.00
CA GLY A 18 1.43 0.45 -6.33
C GLY A 18 2.15 0.14 -7.63
N ARG A 19 2.03 1.00 -8.65
CA ARG A 19 2.76 0.86 -9.91
C ARG A 19 4.26 1.04 -9.71
N ASP A 20 4.67 2.07 -8.98
CA ASP A 20 6.08 2.32 -8.66
C ASP A 20 6.70 1.14 -7.88
N CYS A 21 5.94 0.57 -6.94
CA CYS A 21 6.33 -0.66 -6.24
C CYS A 21 6.46 -1.84 -7.19
N ALA A 22 5.52 -2.05 -8.12
CA ALA A 22 5.56 -3.16 -9.07
C ALA A 22 6.83 -3.09 -9.94
N GLU A 23 7.17 -1.91 -10.44
CA GLU A 23 8.39 -1.66 -11.23
C GLU A 23 9.67 -1.90 -10.41
N ALA A 24 9.72 -1.39 -9.18
CA ALA A 24 10.85 -1.61 -8.30
C ALA A 24 11.03 -3.10 -7.95
N TYR A 25 9.94 -3.82 -7.69
CA TYR A 25 9.99 -5.25 -7.40
C TYR A 25 10.48 -6.07 -8.59
N ALA A 26 9.98 -5.77 -9.80
CA ALA A 26 10.42 -6.42 -11.04
C ALA A 26 11.91 -6.14 -11.31
N ARG A 27 12.35 -4.88 -11.17
CA ARG A 27 13.76 -4.47 -11.28
C ARG A 27 14.68 -5.23 -10.30
N GLU A 28 14.16 -5.56 -9.12
CA GLU A 28 14.88 -6.35 -8.10
C GLU A 28 14.72 -7.87 -8.26
N GLY A 29 14.12 -8.33 -9.36
CA GLY A 29 14.10 -9.74 -9.77
C GLY A 29 12.94 -10.55 -9.20
N ALA A 30 11.91 -9.92 -8.65
CA ALA A 30 10.67 -10.59 -8.27
C ALA A 30 9.77 -10.84 -9.49
N LYS A 31 8.84 -11.78 -9.35
CA LYS A 31 7.66 -11.89 -10.21
C LYS A 31 6.48 -11.27 -9.48
N VAL A 32 5.79 -10.36 -10.15
CA VAL A 32 4.72 -9.56 -9.56
C VAL A 32 3.37 -9.96 -10.15
N VAL A 33 2.40 -10.20 -9.29
CA VAL A 33 1.00 -10.37 -9.65
C VAL A 33 0.26 -9.10 -9.26
N ILE A 34 -0.14 -8.33 -10.25
CA ILE A 34 -0.87 -7.07 -10.08
C ILE A 34 -2.36 -7.35 -10.07
N VAL A 35 -3.06 -6.92 -9.03
CA VAL A 35 -4.51 -6.99 -8.99
C VAL A 35 -5.13 -5.63 -8.76
N ALA A 36 -6.12 -5.28 -9.57
CA ALA A 36 -6.93 -4.07 -9.44
C ALA A 36 -8.32 -4.32 -10.08
N ARG A 37 -9.25 -3.40 -9.87
CA ARG A 37 -10.62 -3.54 -10.41
C ARG A 37 -10.67 -3.56 -11.95
N ASN A 38 -9.82 -2.76 -12.59
CA ASN A 38 -9.73 -2.71 -14.04
C ASN A 38 -8.80 -3.83 -14.56
N CYS A 39 -9.38 -4.79 -15.28
CA CYS A 39 -8.67 -5.94 -15.83
C CYS A 39 -7.60 -5.53 -16.85
N GLU A 40 -7.96 -4.66 -17.79
CA GLU A 40 -7.05 -4.20 -18.87
C GLU A 40 -5.85 -3.45 -18.29
N ALA A 41 -6.10 -2.52 -17.35
CA ALA A 41 -5.03 -1.78 -16.68
C ALA A 41 -4.09 -2.70 -15.88
N SER A 42 -4.62 -3.74 -15.23
CA SER A 42 -3.79 -4.71 -14.50
C SER A 42 -2.95 -5.56 -15.44
N ALA A 43 -3.54 -6.04 -16.54
CA ALA A 43 -2.85 -6.84 -17.55
C ALA A 43 -1.77 -6.01 -18.27
N GLN A 44 -2.09 -4.79 -18.66
CA GLN A 44 -1.14 -3.87 -19.28
C GLN A 44 0.03 -3.55 -18.34
N ALA A 45 -0.28 -3.20 -17.08
CA ALA A 45 0.73 -2.91 -16.08
C ALA A 45 1.69 -4.09 -15.85
N ALA A 46 1.16 -5.33 -15.85
CA ALA A 46 1.99 -6.52 -15.73
C ALA A 46 2.85 -6.77 -17.00
N ALA A 47 2.29 -6.58 -18.19
CA ALA A 47 3.01 -6.74 -19.46
C ALA A 47 4.18 -5.75 -19.59
N GLU A 48 4.00 -4.52 -19.14
CA GLU A 48 5.05 -3.48 -19.15
C GLU A 48 6.22 -3.79 -18.20
N LEU A 49 6.05 -4.67 -17.20
CA LEU A 49 7.14 -5.16 -16.35
C LEU A 49 8.01 -6.23 -17.04
N GLY A 50 7.57 -6.73 -18.19
CA GLY A 50 8.23 -7.81 -18.91
C GLY A 50 7.64 -9.20 -18.64
N ASP A 51 8.32 -10.24 -19.12
CA ASP A 51 7.82 -11.62 -19.09
C ASP A 51 7.69 -12.18 -17.67
N GLY A 52 6.64 -12.99 -17.48
CA GLY A 52 6.41 -13.76 -16.26
C GLY A 52 5.86 -12.93 -15.11
N HIS A 53 5.23 -11.77 -15.40
CA HIS A 53 4.36 -11.03 -14.48
C HIS A 53 2.90 -11.27 -14.87
N LEU A 54 1.97 -11.14 -13.93
CA LEU A 54 0.54 -11.40 -14.18
C LEU A 54 -0.31 -10.20 -13.73
N GLY A 55 -1.38 -9.95 -14.44
CA GLY A 55 -2.39 -8.94 -14.09
C GLY A 55 -3.80 -9.54 -14.08
N PHE A 56 -4.56 -9.31 -13.00
CA PHE A 56 -5.93 -9.81 -12.86
C PHE A 56 -6.91 -8.73 -12.43
N ALA A 57 -8.17 -8.85 -12.86
CA ALA A 57 -9.26 -8.12 -12.22
C ALA A 57 -9.51 -8.68 -10.82
N CYS A 58 -9.57 -7.80 -9.81
CA CYS A 58 -9.93 -8.16 -8.45
C CYS A 58 -10.42 -6.91 -7.69
N ASP A 59 -11.65 -6.96 -7.19
CA ASP A 59 -12.10 -6.05 -6.16
C ASP A 59 -11.67 -6.62 -4.80
N VAL A 60 -10.78 -5.92 -4.11
CA VAL A 60 -10.22 -6.37 -2.82
C VAL A 60 -11.25 -6.36 -1.69
N SER A 61 -12.39 -5.67 -1.86
CA SER A 61 -13.51 -5.70 -0.92
C SER A 61 -14.31 -6.99 -1.00
N ASP A 62 -14.16 -7.75 -2.09
CA ASP A 62 -14.80 -9.07 -2.33
C ASP A 62 -13.81 -10.21 -2.03
N GLY A 63 -14.04 -10.91 -0.92
CA GLY A 63 -13.19 -12.03 -0.50
C GLY A 63 -13.17 -13.21 -1.48
N ALA A 64 -14.23 -13.41 -2.27
CA ALA A 64 -14.27 -14.48 -3.28
C ALA A 64 -13.36 -14.15 -4.48
N GLN A 65 -13.35 -12.90 -4.93
CA GLN A 65 -12.44 -12.44 -5.98
C GLN A 65 -10.98 -12.50 -5.51
N VAL A 66 -10.68 -12.07 -4.27
CA VAL A 66 -9.34 -12.18 -3.69
C VAL A 66 -8.88 -13.64 -3.64
N LYS A 67 -9.75 -14.56 -3.19
CA LYS A 67 -9.47 -16.01 -3.19
C LYS A 67 -9.14 -16.52 -4.59
N ALA A 68 -9.96 -16.16 -5.58
CA ALA A 68 -9.75 -16.60 -6.95
C ALA A 68 -8.43 -16.08 -7.54
N ALA A 69 -8.06 -14.81 -7.28
CA ALA A 69 -6.81 -14.23 -7.75
C ALA A 69 -5.58 -14.89 -7.09
N LEU A 70 -5.64 -15.16 -5.78
CA LEU A 70 -4.57 -15.88 -5.07
C LEU A 70 -4.44 -17.32 -5.54
N ASN A 71 -5.55 -18.03 -5.80
CA ASN A 71 -5.51 -19.39 -6.37
C ASN A 71 -4.80 -19.40 -7.72
N LYS A 72 -5.16 -18.48 -8.64
CA LYS A 72 -4.47 -18.34 -9.93
C LYS A 72 -2.97 -18.06 -9.78
N THR A 73 -2.61 -17.25 -8.77
CA THR A 73 -1.21 -16.99 -8.45
C THR A 73 -0.47 -18.27 -8.05
N LEU A 74 -1.08 -19.06 -7.17
CA LEU A 74 -0.50 -20.32 -6.69
C LEU A 74 -0.48 -21.42 -7.78
N GLU A 75 -1.51 -21.49 -8.62
CA GLU A 75 -1.56 -22.39 -9.78
C GLU A 75 -0.41 -22.10 -10.77
N HIS A 76 -0.10 -20.82 -11.00
CA HIS A 76 0.92 -20.43 -11.96
C HIS A 76 2.36 -20.57 -11.43
N TYR A 77 2.60 -20.12 -10.17
CA TYR A 77 3.98 -20.07 -9.63
C TYR A 77 4.29 -21.17 -8.61
N GLY A 78 3.29 -21.88 -8.09
CA GLY A 78 3.46 -22.89 -7.04
C GLY A 78 3.81 -22.33 -5.66
N ARG A 79 3.95 -21.00 -5.51
CA ARG A 79 4.36 -20.35 -4.25
C ARG A 79 3.89 -18.91 -4.16
N LEU A 80 3.95 -18.38 -2.94
CA LEU A 80 3.73 -16.95 -2.65
C LEU A 80 4.70 -16.54 -1.54
N ASP A 81 5.47 -15.47 -1.75
CA ASP A 81 6.47 -14.99 -0.79
C ASP A 81 6.05 -13.68 -0.11
N VAL A 82 5.27 -12.85 -0.80
CA VAL A 82 4.88 -11.54 -0.31
C VAL A 82 3.43 -11.24 -0.68
N ILE A 83 2.68 -10.71 0.28
CA ILE A 83 1.44 -9.97 0.03
C ILE A 83 1.73 -8.51 0.31
N HIS A 84 1.51 -7.63 -0.69
CA HIS A 84 1.54 -6.19 -0.49
C HIS A 84 0.12 -5.64 -0.61
N ASN A 85 -0.48 -5.30 0.53
CA ASN A 85 -1.79 -4.66 0.63
C ASN A 85 -1.63 -3.16 0.39
N ASN A 86 -1.73 -2.74 -0.88
CA ASN A 86 -1.55 -1.35 -1.27
C ASN A 86 -2.86 -0.71 -1.76
N ALA A 87 -3.83 -1.48 -2.25
CA ALA A 87 -5.12 -0.95 -2.69
C ALA A 87 -5.79 -0.13 -1.57
N GLY A 88 -6.27 1.06 -1.93
CA GLY A 88 -6.94 1.95 -1.00
C GLY A 88 -7.60 3.14 -1.68
N ILE A 89 -8.52 3.77 -0.96
CA ILE A 89 -9.20 5.02 -1.33
C ILE A 89 -9.07 6.02 -0.18
N ALA A 90 -9.09 7.32 -0.49
CA ALA A 90 -9.01 8.40 0.50
C ALA A 90 -10.29 9.24 0.58
N THR A 91 -11.19 9.08 -0.37
CA THR A 91 -12.46 9.85 -0.46
C THR A 91 -13.61 9.11 0.23
N PRO A 92 -14.59 9.85 0.76
CA PRO A 92 -14.79 11.30 0.63
C PRO A 92 -13.92 12.13 1.57
N SER A 93 -13.73 13.42 1.21
CA SER A 93 -13.09 14.44 2.05
C SER A 93 -14.18 15.31 2.69
N LYS A 94 -14.65 14.94 3.88
CA LYS A 94 -15.69 15.67 4.61
C LYS A 94 -15.68 15.33 6.11
N PRO A 95 -16.34 16.14 6.96
CA PRO A 95 -16.46 15.85 8.39
C PRO A 95 -17.18 14.51 8.64
N VAL A 96 -16.90 13.88 9.78
CA VAL A 96 -17.46 12.55 10.10
C VAL A 96 -18.99 12.53 10.13
N HIS A 97 -19.63 13.60 10.61
CA HIS A 97 -21.11 13.68 10.69
C HIS A 97 -21.80 13.85 9.32
N GLU A 98 -21.03 14.17 8.27
CA GLU A 98 -21.51 14.27 6.89
C GLU A 98 -21.13 13.02 6.05
N THR A 99 -20.33 12.11 6.61
CA THR A 99 -19.94 10.86 5.96
C THR A 99 -21.11 9.88 6.04
N SER A 100 -21.60 9.37 4.89
CA SER A 100 -22.66 8.37 4.90
C SER A 100 -22.15 7.00 5.34
N GLU A 101 -23.07 6.11 5.75
CA GLU A 101 -22.72 4.73 6.13
C GLU A 101 -22.07 3.97 4.95
N GLU A 102 -22.55 4.19 3.73
CA GLU A 102 -22.02 3.56 2.53
C GLU A 102 -20.59 4.02 2.23
N GLU A 103 -20.31 5.31 2.41
CA GLU A 103 -18.97 5.87 2.23
C GLU A 103 -18.00 5.36 3.32
N TRP A 104 -18.48 5.31 4.56
CA TRP A 104 -17.74 4.73 5.68
C TRP A 104 -17.41 3.25 5.41
N ASP A 105 -18.42 2.46 5.07
CA ASP A 105 -18.27 1.03 4.79
C ASP A 105 -17.33 0.77 3.60
N ALA A 106 -17.42 1.59 2.54
CA ALA A 106 -16.51 1.49 1.40
C ALA A 106 -15.06 1.70 1.82
N LEU A 107 -14.77 2.73 2.62
CA LEU A 107 -13.43 3.00 3.16
C LEU A 107 -12.92 1.81 3.99
N PHE A 108 -13.72 1.31 4.92
CA PHE A 108 -13.32 0.18 5.77
C PHE A 108 -13.18 -1.12 4.98
N ASN A 109 -14.08 -1.41 4.06
CA ASN A 109 -14.03 -2.62 3.24
C ASN A 109 -12.80 -2.64 2.33
N ILE A 110 -12.48 -1.51 1.69
CA ILE A 110 -11.35 -1.43 0.76
C ILE A 110 -10.03 -1.27 1.50
N ASN A 111 -9.92 -0.34 2.46
CA ASN A 111 -8.64 -0.01 3.08
C ASN A 111 -8.21 -1.00 4.17
N LEU A 112 -9.14 -1.61 4.89
CA LEU A 112 -8.82 -2.41 6.08
C LEU A 112 -9.29 -3.86 5.96
N LYS A 113 -10.55 -4.12 5.62
CA LYS A 113 -11.09 -5.49 5.53
C LYS A 113 -10.43 -6.30 4.41
N SER A 114 -9.97 -5.64 3.35
CA SER A 114 -9.20 -6.30 2.28
C SER A 114 -7.97 -7.03 2.79
N VAL A 115 -7.31 -6.53 3.85
CA VAL A 115 -6.17 -7.20 4.49
C VAL A 115 -6.58 -8.55 5.10
N LEU A 116 -7.79 -8.62 5.69
CA LEU A 116 -8.34 -9.90 6.16
C LEU A 116 -8.50 -10.88 5.00
N HIS A 117 -9.01 -10.42 3.83
CA HIS A 117 -9.23 -11.29 2.68
C HIS A 117 -7.92 -11.83 2.12
N THR A 118 -6.94 -10.97 1.87
CA THR A 118 -5.63 -11.37 1.34
C THR A 118 -4.88 -12.29 2.30
N THR A 119 -4.90 -11.96 3.59
CA THR A 119 -4.24 -12.76 4.62
C THR A 119 -4.90 -14.13 4.78
N ARG A 120 -6.24 -14.18 4.90
CA ARG A 120 -6.99 -15.44 5.04
C ARG A 120 -6.69 -16.43 3.92
N HIS A 121 -6.63 -15.96 2.69
CA HIS A 121 -6.47 -16.84 1.52
C HIS A 121 -5.01 -17.06 1.11
N GLY A 122 -4.08 -16.19 1.55
CA GLY A 122 -2.64 -16.32 1.28
C GLY A 122 -1.83 -16.94 2.43
N PHE A 123 -2.44 -17.12 3.60
CA PHE A 123 -1.72 -17.48 4.84
C PHE A 123 -0.91 -18.78 4.72
N GLU A 124 -1.49 -19.86 4.24
CA GLU A 124 -0.78 -21.16 4.15
C GLU A 124 0.42 -21.10 3.20
N ALA A 125 0.29 -20.34 2.10
CA ALA A 125 1.40 -20.15 1.17
C ALA A 125 2.52 -19.29 1.78
N LEU A 126 2.17 -18.20 2.49
CA LEU A 126 3.13 -17.39 3.23
C LEU A 126 3.82 -18.16 4.34
N LYS A 127 3.11 -19.04 5.04
CA LYS A 127 3.66 -19.91 6.07
C LYS A 127 4.68 -20.90 5.46
N ALA A 128 4.34 -21.50 4.33
CA ALA A 128 5.23 -22.42 3.62
C ALA A 128 6.52 -21.75 3.15
N SER A 129 6.45 -20.49 2.70
CA SER A 129 7.60 -19.73 2.21
C SER A 129 8.35 -18.97 3.31
N LYS A 130 7.81 -18.90 4.55
CA LYS A 130 8.25 -17.97 5.62
C LYS A 130 8.31 -16.54 5.08
N GLY A 131 7.24 -16.14 4.40
CA GLY A 131 7.16 -14.92 3.63
C GLY A 131 6.93 -13.67 4.47
N CYS A 132 6.38 -12.63 3.85
CA CYS A 132 6.01 -11.41 4.57
C CYS A 132 4.76 -10.74 4.02
N ILE A 133 4.17 -9.88 4.85
CA ILE A 133 3.07 -8.99 4.50
C ILE A 133 3.55 -7.56 4.64
N LEU A 134 3.32 -6.74 3.63
CA LEU A 134 3.52 -5.31 3.66
C LEU A 134 2.16 -4.61 3.50
N ASN A 135 1.86 -3.67 4.38
CA ASN A 135 0.64 -2.87 4.33
C ASN A 135 0.99 -1.42 3.97
N THR A 136 0.36 -0.85 2.95
CA THR A 136 0.43 0.60 2.68
C THR A 136 -0.56 1.32 3.59
N SER A 137 -0.05 1.86 4.69
CA SER A 137 -0.79 2.71 5.60
C SER A 137 -0.72 4.18 5.14
N SER A 138 -0.53 5.10 6.05
CA SER A 138 -0.34 6.54 5.81
C SER A 138 0.23 7.18 7.07
N MET A 139 0.86 8.36 6.95
CA MET A 139 1.22 9.18 8.10
C MET A 139 0.00 9.51 8.97
N VAL A 140 -1.17 9.66 8.36
CA VAL A 140 -2.42 9.95 9.09
C VAL A 140 -2.93 8.76 9.94
N GLY A 141 -2.28 7.62 9.88
CA GLY A 141 -2.51 6.52 10.81
C GLY A 141 -1.98 6.79 12.23
N VAL A 142 -1.20 7.85 12.44
CA VAL A 142 -0.68 8.28 13.75
C VAL A 142 -1.04 9.72 14.11
N MET A 143 -1.72 10.44 13.22
CA MET A 143 -2.15 11.81 13.42
C MET A 143 -3.50 12.08 12.75
N GLY A 144 -4.14 13.21 13.07
CA GLY A 144 -5.38 13.63 12.42
C GLY A 144 -5.13 14.28 11.06
N GLN A 145 -6.15 14.23 10.20
CA GLN A 145 -6.24 15.03 8.99
C GLN A 145 -7.65 15.61 8.89
N GLU A 146 -7.73 16.90 8.65
CA GLU A 146 -9.00 17.60 8.47
C GLU A 146 -9.80 16.99 7.32
N LEU A 147 -11.11 16.88 7.48
CA LEU A 147 -12.06 16.30 6.52
C LEU A 147 -11.80 14.83 6.12
N HIS A 148 -10.97 14.09 6.87
CA HIS A 148 -10.60 12.71 6.53
C HIS A 148 -10.75 11.72 7.70
N ALA A 149 -11.68 11.98 8.63
CA ALA A 149 -11.83 11.17 9.84
C ALA A 149 -12.01 9.67 9.57
N ALA A 150 -12.87 9.29 8.61
CA ALA A 150 -13.08 7.90 8.24
C ALA A 150 -11.82 7.25 7.62
N TYR A 151 -11.11 7.99 6.76
CA TYR A 151 -9.84 7.54 6.18
C TYR A 151 -8.77 7.34 7.26
N THR A 152 -8.58 8.32 8.15
CA THR A 152 -7.60 8.24 9.25
C THR A 152 -7.91 7.06 10.17
N ALA A 153 -9.19 6.78 10.46
CA ALA A 153 -9.61 5.62 11.25
C ALA A 153 -9.16 4.31 10.58
N THR A 154 -9.32 4.17 9.24
CA THR A 154 -8.85 2.97 8.54
C THR A 154 -7.33 2.81 8.60
N LYS A 155 -6.56 3.91 8.49
CA LYS A 155 -5.09 3.88 8.50
C LYS A 155 -4.53 3.69 9.92
N GLY A 156 -5.17 4.26 10.94
CA GLY A 156 -4.88 3.96 12.35
C GLY A 156 -5.15 2.49 12.70
N GLY A 157 -6.29 1.96 12.25
CA GLY A 157 -6.61 0.54 12.34
C GLY A 157 -5.58 -0.34 11.63
N MET A 158 -5.12 0.05 10.43
CA MET A 158 -4.06 -0.65 9.69
C MET A 158 -2.76 -0.75 10.48
N ASN A 159 -2.33 0.36 11.14
CA ASN A 159 -1.11 0.38 11.93
C ASN A 159 -1.20 -0.59 13.12
N THR A 160 -2.32 -0.61 13.83
CA THR A 160 -2.53 -1.51 14.96
C THR A 160 -2.69 -2.96 14.50
N LEU A 161 -3.43 -3.20 13.42
CA LEU A 161 -3.59 -4.52 12.80
C LEU A 161 -2.23 -5.10 12.38
N THR A 162 -1.35 -4.28 11.78
CA THR A 162 0.01 -4.69 11.39
C THR A 162 0.80 -5.23 12.58
N LYS A 163 0.74 -4.56 13.73
CA LYS A 163 1.43 -4.98 14.96
C LYS A 163 0.87 -6.30 15.51
N SER A 164 -0.45 -6.43 15.56
CA SER A 164 -1.10 -7.66 16.04
C SER A 164 -0.77 -8.84 15.12
N MET A 165 -0.89 -8.66 13.80
CA MET A 165 -0.52 -9.71 12.83
C MET A 165 0.96 -10.10 12.93
N ALA A 166 1.85 -9.14 13.21
CA ALA A 166 3.27 -9.44 13.40
C ALA A 166 3.53 -10.35 14.60
N LEU A 167 2.80 -10.15 15.71
CA LEU A 167 2.87 -11.02 16.88
C LEU A 167 2.28 -12.41 16.59
N ASP A 168 1.09 -12.47 15.98
CA ASP A 168 0.38 -13.72 15.70
C ASP A 168 1.18 -14.63 14.76
N TYR A 169 1.88 -14.04 13.75
CA TYR A 169 2.52 -14.78 12.67
C TYR A 169 4.01 -15.00 12.85
N ALA A 170 4.64 -14.40 13.87
CA ALA A 170 6.06 -14.58 14.17
C ALA A 170 6.43 -16.06 14.36
N GLN A 171 5.58 -16.85 15.01
CA GLN A 171 5.77 -18.28 15.21
C GLN A 171 5.89 -19.10 13.90
N TYR A 172 5.36 -18.56 12.79
CA TYR A 172 5.43 -19.18 11.46
C TYR A 172 6.59 -18.61 10.62
N GLY A 173 7.37 -17.69 11.17
CA GLY A 173 8.45 -16.99 10.46
C GLY A 173 7.94 -15.94 9.46
N ILE A 174 6.66 -15.55 9.52
CA ILE A 174 6.08 -14.52 8.66
C ILE A 174 6.31 -13.16 9.31
N ARG A 175 6.87 -12.20 8.56
CA ARG A 175 7.03 -10.81 8.99
C ARG A 175 5.86 -9.97 8.49
N VAL A 176 5.40 -9.01 9.28
CA VAL A 176 4.34 -8.08 8.90
C VAL A 176 4.77 -6.67 9.25
N ASN A 177 4.82 -5.78 8.25
CA ASN A 177 5.22 -4.39 8.42
C ASN A 177 4.27 -3.45 7.66
N ALA A 178 4.32 -2.17 7.96
CA ALA A 178 3.62 -1.14 7.19
C ALA A 178 4.60 -0.08 6.70
N VAL A 179 4.34 0.44 5.49
CA VAL A 179 4.92 1.69 4.97
C VAL A 179 3.87 2.79 5.07
N CYS A 180 4.28 3.96 5.55
CA CYS A 180 3.39 5.09 5.84
C CYS A 180 3.82 6.34 5.06
N PRO A 181 3.34 6.51 3.82
CA PRO A 181 3.57 7.72 3.05
C PRO A 181 2.92 8.95 3.68
N ALA A 182 3.48 10.13 3.41
CA ALA A 182 2.81 11.42 3.47
C ALA A 182 2.29 11.81 2.07
N GLY A 183 2.28 13.09 1.72
CA GLY A 183 2.04 13.52 0.34
C GLY A 183 3.03 12.83 -0.59
N THR A 184 2.53 12.25 -1.66
CA THR A 184 3.34 11.55 -2.67
C THR A 184 2.69 11.75 -4.02
N TRP A 185 3.44 12.25 -4.99
CA TRP A 185 2.92 12.50 -6.31
C TRP A 185 2.46 11.19 -6.98
N THR A 186 1.16 11.12 -7.19
CA THR A 186 0.47 10.05 -7.88
C THR A 186 -0.53 10.66 -8.87
N PRO A 187 -1.01 9.92 -9.86
CA PRO A 187 -2.07 10.42 -10.75
C PRO A 187 -3.30 10.94 -9.97
N MET A 188 -3.66 10.28 -8.86
CA MET A 188 -4.76 10.69 -7.99
C MET A 188 -4.48 12.03 -7.31
N LEU A 189 -3.30 12.22 -6.71
CA LEU A 189 -2.94 13.46 -6.03
C LEU A 189 -2.78 14.62 -7.01
N ARG A 190 -2.17 14.38 -8.18
CA ARG A 190 -2.04 15.40 -9.25
C ARG A 190 -3.42 15.85 -9.75
N LYS A 191 -4.34 14.91 -9.97
CA LYS A 191 -5.71 15.22 -10.37
C LYS A 191 -6.41 16.06 -9.30
N TRP A 192 -6.36 15.63 -8.04
CA TRP A 192 -6.97 16.36 -6.92
C TRP A 192 -6.38 17.79 -6.81
N CYS A 193 -5.07 17.94 -6.95
CA CYS A 193 -4.39 19.23 -6.91
C CYS A 193 -4.88 20.16 -8.03
N ALA A 194 -5.00 19.65 -9.25
CA ALA A 194 -5.45 20.40 -10.41
C ALA A 194 -6.94 20.83 -10.31
N GLU A 195 -7.74 20.14 -9.53
CA GLU A 195 -9.16 20.44 -9.28
C GLU A 195 -9.37 21.51 -8.19
N GLN A 196 -8.32 21.95 -7.49
CA GLN A 196 -8.43 22.95 -6.44
C GLN A 196 -8.50 24.38 -7.02
N PRO A 197 -9.10 25.34 -6.30
CA PRO A 197 -9.20 26.74 -6.76
C PRO A 197 -7.85 27.42 -7.05
N ASP A 198 -6.81 27.07 -6.32
CA ASP A 198 -5.43 27.53 -6.53
C ASP A 198 -4.46 26.34 -6.48
N PRO A 199 -4.25 25.62 -7.60
CA PRO A 199 -3.36 24.47 -7.66
C PRO A 199 -1.92 24.78 -7.22
N ALA A 200 -1.38 25.93 -7.56
CA ALA A 200 -0.02 26.31 -7.21
C ALA A 200 0.17 26.51 -5.69
N SER A 201 -0.86 26.98 -4.99
CA SER A 201 -0.86 27.05 -3.53
C SER A 201 -0.85 25.66 -2.89
N ILE A 202 -1.61 24.73 -3.47
CA ILE A 202 -1.67 23.34 -2.98
C ILE A 202 -0.33 22.63 -3.24
N GLU A 203 0.30 22.83 -4.38
CA GLU A 203 1.64 22.26 -4.65
C GLU A 203 2.68 22.75 -3.64
N ARG A 204 2.73 24.05 -3.36
CA ARG A 204 3.59 24.61 -2.33
C ARG A 204 3.28 24.02 -0.95
N TYR A 205 2.00 23.92 -0.58
CA TYR A 205 1.58 23.29 0.67
C TYR A 205 2.07 21.85 0.79
N LEU A 206 1.97 21.07 -0.29
CA LEU A 206 2.44 19.68 -0.33
C LEU A 206 3.96 19.59 -0.16
N ASP A 207 4.74 20.55 -0.67
CA ASP A 207 6.18 20.61 -0.40
C ASP A 207 6.46 21.01 1.06
N GLU A 208 5.76 22.00 1.57
CA GLU A 208 5.98 22.59 2.90
C GLU A 208 5.60 21.64 4.05
N ILE A 209 4.62 20.75 3.88
CA ILE A 209 4.32 19.76 4.92
C ILE A 209 5.48 18.79 5.18
N HIS A 210 6.37 18.63 4.21
CA HIS A 210 7.56 17.78 4.36
C HIS A 210 8.75 18.59 4.88
N PRO A 211 9.29 18.31 6.08
CA PRO A 211 10.54 18.91 6.55
C PRO A 211 11.71 18.82 5.57
N LEU A 212 11.75 17.80 4.71
CA LEU A 212 12.77 17.70 3.66
C LEU A 212 12.56 18.69 2.50
N GLY A 213 11.41 19.42 2.44
CA GLY A 213 11.18 20.54 1.55
C GLY A 213 10.62 20.21 0.19
N TYR A 214 10.16 19.00 -0.05
CA TYR A 214 9.50 18.61 -1.29
C TYR A 214 8.53 17.45 -1.14
N CYS A 215 7.50 17.41 -1.98
CA CYS A 215 6.61 16.26 -2.12
C CYS A 215 7.24 15.25 -3.11
N PRO A 216 7.54 14.02 -2.68
CA PRO A 216 8.27 13.06 -3.50
C PRO A 216 7.38 12.37 -4.54
N GLU A 217 8.00 11.76 -5.55
CA GLU A 217 7.38 10.75 -6.40
C GLU A 217 7.28 9.39 -5.67
N GLY A 218 6.49 8.45 -6.22
CA GLY A 218 6.22 7.18 -5.57
C GLY A 218 7.41 6.24 -5.42
N GLU A 219 8.49 6.47 -6.17
CA GLU A 219 9.71 5.67 -6.12
C GLU A 219 10.35 5.58 -4.73
N VAL A 220 10.27 6.67 -3.92
CA VAL A 220 10.84 6.67 -2.56
C VAL A 220 10.09 5.70 -1.64
N ILE A 221 8.78 5.53 -1.88
CA ILE A 221 7.96 4.55 -1.17
C ILE A 221 8.29 3.14 -1.65
N ALA A 222 8.49 2.99 -2.96
CA ALA A 222 8.84 1.72 -3.58
C ALA A 222 10.19 1.19 -3.09
N ASP A 223 11.21 2.03 -2.99
CA ASP A 223 12.53 1.65 -2.49
C ASP A 223 12.50 1.18 -1.03
N THR A 224 11.74 1.87 -0.18
CA THR A 224 11.49 1.45 1.20
C THR A 224 10.70 0.14 1.26
N SER A 225 9.72 -0.03 0.38
CA SER A 225 8.95 -1.27 0.27
C SER A 225 9.84 -2.44 -0.14
N VAL A 226 10.75 -2.26 -1.10
CA VAL A 226 11.76 -3.28 -1.47
C VAL A 226 12.58 -3.69 -0.25
N PHE A 227 13.07 -2.74 0.56
CA PHE A 227 13.80 -3.04 1.79
C PHE A 227 12.96 -3.91 2.73
N LEU A 228 11.73 -3.49 3.06
CA LEU A 228 10.88 -4.17 4.04
C LEU A 228 10.51 -5.60 3.63
N ILE A 229 10.37 -5.88 2.33
CA ILE A 229 10.02 -7.22 1.84
C ILE A 229 11.25 -8.08 1.48
N SER A 230 12.45 -7.51 1.50
CA SER A 230 13.70 -8.21 1.24
C SER A 230 14.26 -8.94 2.49
N ASN A 231 15.35 -9.66 2.30
CA ASN A 231 16.09 -10.28 3.39
C ASN A 231 16.92 -9.27 4.20
N ASP A 232 17.09 -8.03 3.71
CA ASP A 232 17.77 -6.95 4.46
C ASP A 232 16.96 -6.58 5.71
N ALA A 233 15.63 -6.75 5.65
CA ALA A 233 14.71 -6.55 6.76
C ALA A 233 14.35 -7.86 7.52
N LYS A 234 15.19 -8.90 7.48
CA LYS A 234 14.88 -10.22 8.06
C LYS A 234 14.57 -10.22 9.57
N PHE A 235 14.96 -9.17 10.28
CA PHE A 235 14.70 -9.00 11.73
C PHE A 235 13.78 -7.82 12.02
N VAL A 236 13.06 -7.31 10.99
CA VAL A 236 12.09 -6.22 11.12
C VAL A 236 10.69 -6.78 10.95
N THR A 237 9.89 -6.74 12.02
CA THR A 237 8.46 -7.11 12.01
C THR A 237 7.68 -6.22 12.99
N GLY A 238 6.42 -5.93 12.69
CA GLY A 238 5.56 -5.03 13.46
C GLY A 238 5.92 -3.55 13.32
N HIS A 239 6.84 -3.22 12.39
CA HIS A 239 7.29 -1.84 12.21
C HIS A 239 6.31 -1.03 11.34
N ILE A 240 6.05 0.19 11.80
CA ILE A 240 5.23 1.19 11.10
C ILE A 240 6.22 2.23 10.57
N MET A 241 6.69 2.02 9.33
CA MET A 241 7.78 2.82 8.76
C MET A 241 7.24 4.05 8.04
N HIS A 242 7.45 5.21 8.63
CA HIS A 242 7.12 6.47 8.01
C HIS A 242 8.11 6.81 6.89
N VAL A 243 7.56 7.07 5.71
CA VAL A 243 8.29 7.56 4.53
C VAL A 243 7.62 8.87 4.13
N SER A 244 7.85 9.88 4.96
CA SER A 244 7.03 11.08 5.05
C SER A 244 7.84 12.37 4.95
N GLY A 245 9.16 12.27 4.74
CA GLY A 245 10.02 13.45 4.79
C GLY A 245 9.97 14.19 6.13
N GLY A 246 9.48 13.54 7.20
CA GLY A 246 9.32 14.10 8.54
C GLY A 246 7.98 14.80 8.79
N ALA A 247 7.01 14.67 7.90
CA ALA A 247 5.72 15.36 8.00
C ALA A 247 4.92 15.00 9.27
N GLU A 248 5.15 13.81 9.84
CA GLU A 248 4.49 13.35 11.07
C GLU A 248 5.16 13.80 12.35
N LEU A 249 6.34 14.44 12.29
CA LEU A 249 7.13 14.74 13.49
C LEU A 249 6.59 15.93 14.32
N GLY A 250 5.67 16.72 13.76
CA GLY A 250 5.05 17.84 14.45
C GLY A 250 5.34 19.21 13.84
N TYR A 251 5.17 20.27 14.64
CA TYR A 251 5.25 21.66 14.16
C TYR A 251 6.68 22.11 13.90
N ARG A 252 6.88 22.82 12.78
CA ARG A 252 8.06 23.61 12.50
C ARG A 252 7.79 25.09 12.73
N ARG A 253 8.81 25.86 13.15
CA ARG A 253 8.74 27.31 12.99
C ARG A 253 8.87 27.62 11.51
N PRO A 254 8.07 28.57 10.96
CA PRO A 254 8.32 29.09 9.62
C PRO A 254 9.78 29.58 9.57
N ASN A 255 10.47 29.31 8.48
CA ASN A 255 11.80 29.88 8.26
C ASN A 255 11.66 31.41 8.31
N ALA A 256 12.44 32.07 9.17
CA ALA A 256 12.50 33.52 9.28
C ALA A 256 13.15 34.11 8.03
#